data_a1396f452d6123f85f6d120dd647ade9
#
_entry.id   a1396f452d6123f85f6d120dd647ade9
#
_cell.length_a   1.000
_cell.length_b   1.000
_cell.length_c   1.000
_cell.angle_alpha   90.00
_cell.angle_beta   90.00
_cell.angle_gamma   90.00
#
_symmetry.space_group_name_H-M   'P 1'
#
loop_
_entity.id
_entity.type
_entity.pdbx_description
1 polymer ?
#
loop_
_entity_poly.entity_id
_entity_poly.type
_entity_poly.pdbx_seq_one_letter_code
_entity_poly.pdbx_strand_id
1 'polypeptide(L)'
;PKFTIQSESKIRRQGGSGTAFYVGQDTWVTARHVINQCPKVMMSFGKKQMIIKDIYIHPNSDLAIFKNKEDIDLPYFEITRYKEEAFSSGYPAGNPGDLALNYLGHVGLENKSYGVFERGLVYSITNRSPFSLNSIGGLSGGPAFSKDNRLSGILVAENARRALAILVENKSLFELLEETNMLATSIESNNSVRLITTNKNFSSNGKTLRKQGVIRKIYCIF
;
A
#
# COMPACT_ATOMS: atom_id res chain seq x y z
N PRO A 1 19.29 5.96 -10.71
CA PRO A 1 19.41 4.56 -10.29
C PRO A 1 18.22 3.75 -10.80
N LYS A 2 18.43 2.48 -11.11
CA LYS A 2 17.39 1.54 -11.52
C LYS A 2 17.22 0.49 -10.43
N PHE A 3 16.01 0.20 -10.04
CA PHE A 3 15.66 -0.88 -9.13
C PHE A 3 14.81 -1.92 -9.87
N THR A 4 15.27 -3.16 -9.89
CA THR A 4 14.51 -4.24 -10.50
C THR A 4 13.76 -4.98 -9.42
N ILE A 5 12.44 -4.97 -9.50
CA ILE A 5 11.60 -5.83 -8.67
C ILE A 5 11.78 -7.25 -9.21
N GLN A 6 12.43 -8.07 -8.42
CA GLN A 6 12.40 -9.51 -8.65
C GLN A 6 11.09 -10.02 -8.07
N SER A 7 10.02 -9.98 -8.87
CA SER A 7 8.89 -10.82 -8.53
C SER A 7 9.38 -12.25 -8.73
N GLU A 8 9.35 -13.03 -7.68
CA GLU A 8 9.63 -14.46 -7.78
C GLU A 8 8.60 -15.06 -8.75
N SER A 9 9.01 -15.24 -10.00
CA SER A 9 8.23 -15.82 -11.09
C SER A 9 7.99 -17.32 -10.93
N LYS A 10 8.31 -17.89 -9.78
CA LYS A 10 7.81 -19.19 -9.38
C LYS A 10 6.39 -18.96 -8.89
N ILE A 11 5.41 -19.47 -9.65
CA ILE A 11 4.05 -19.70 -9.19
C ILE A 11 4.15 -20.15 -7.73
N ARG A 12 3.98 -19.19 -6.80
CA ARG A 12 3.95 -19.54 -5.38
C ARG A 12 2.67 -20.33 -5.19
N ARG A 13 2.77 -21.63 -5.13
CA ARG A 13 1.68 -22.49 -4.64
C ARG A 13 1.32 -22.20 -3.18
N GLN A 14 1.97 -21.22 -2.56
CA GLN A 14 1.66 -20.67 -1.25
C GLN A 14 1.26 -19.21 -1.42
N GLY A 15 0.04 -18.90 -1.01
CA GLY A 15 -0.58 -17.60 -1.19
C GLY A 15 0.28 -16.44 -0.69
N GLY A 16 0.52 -15.45 -1.55
CA GLY A 16 1.13 -14.18 -1.17
C GLY A 16 0.22 -13.41 -0.21
N SER A 17 0.81 -12.69 0.73
CA SER A 17 0.07 -11.73 1.56
C SER A 17 0.63 -10.33 1.38
N GLY A 18 -0.24 -9.35 1.49
CA GLY A 18 0.07 -7.94 1.37
C GLY A 18 -0.83 -7.08 2.24
N THR A 19 -0.80 -5.82 1.95
CA THR A 19 -1.59 -4.79 2.61
C THR A 19 -2.49 -4.12 1.59
N ALA A 20 -3.71 -3.77 1.98
CA ALA A 20 -4.61 -2.91 1.25
C ALA A 20 -5.05 -1.76 2.13
N PHE A 21 -5.38 -0.60 1.54
CA PHE A 21 -5.87 0.56 2.27
C PHE A 21 -6.98 1.28 1.53
N TYR A 22 -7.80 2.00 2.27
CA TYR A 22 -8.99 2.67 1.79
C TYR A 22 -8.70 4.10 1.33
N VAL A 23 -9.24 4.48 0.18
CA VAL A 23 -9.08 5.83 -0.43
C VAL A 23 -10.43 6.54 -0.65
N GLY A 24 -11.50 6.05 -0.04
CA GLY A 24 -12.84 6.61 -0.16
C GLY A 24 -13.72 5.90 -1.20
N GLN A 25 -15.03 6.13 -1.15
CA GLN A 25 -16.02 5.62 -2.12
C GLN A 25 -15.92 4.12 -2.38
N ASP A 26 -15.84 3.32 -1.33
CA ASP A 26 -15.67 1.88 -1.41
C ASP A 26 -14.43 1.40 -2.19
N THR A 27 -13.46 2.29 -2.44
CA THR A 27 -12.26 2.01 -3.22
C THR A 27 -11.08 1.68 -2.32
N TRP A 28 -10.44 0.58 -2.65
CA TRP A 28 -9.25 0.05 -1.97
C TRP A 28 -8.07 -0.02 -2.93
N VAL A 29 -6.89 0.18 -2.39
CA VAL A 29 -5.61 0.15 -3.12
C VAL A 29 -4.72 -0.94 -2.56
N THR A 30 -4.00 -1.63 -3.46
CA THR A 30 -2.96 -2.62 -3.12
C THR A 30 -1.91 -2.69 -4.22
N ALA A 31 -0.83 -3.46 -4.02
CA ALA A 31 0.15 -3.72 -5.06
C ALA A 31 -0.34 -4.83 -6.02
N ARG A 32 -0.07 -4.66 -7.32
CA ARG A 32 -0.41 -5.64 -8.36
C ARG A 32 0.17 -7.02 -8.06
N HIS A 33 1.45 -7.10 -7.71
CA HIS A 33 2.12 -8.38 -7.48
C HIS A 33 1.55 -9.19 -6.31
N VAL A 34 0.79 -8.57 -5.41
CA VAL A 34 0.11 -9.27 -4.29
C VAL A 34 -1.06 -10.10 -4.79
N ILE A 35 -1.76 -9.62 -5.83
CA ILE A 35 -3.03 -10.18 -6.26
C ILE A 35 -3.06 -10.64 -7.73
N ASN A 36 -2.02 -10.31 -8.50
CA ASN A 36 -1.95 -10.69 -9.91
C ASN A 36 -1.94 -12.21 -10.08
N GLN A 37 -2.78 -12.73 -11.00
CA GLN A 37 -2.98 -14.15 -11.25
C GLN A 37 -3.46 -14.95 -10.02
N CYS A 38 -4.03 -14.29 -9.02
CA CYS A 38 -4.59 -14.91 -7.84
C CYS A 38 -5.98 -15.49 -8.15
N PRO A 39 -6.21 -16.79 -7.97
CA PRO A 39 -7.53 -17.40 -8.22
C PRO A 39 -8.61 -16.85 -7.28
N LYS A 40 -8.24 -16.58 -6.04
CA LYS A 40 -9.18 -16.06 -5.04
C LYS A 40 -8.49 -15.06 -4.12
N VAL A 41 -8.80 -13.77 -4.34
CA VAL A 41 -8.29 -12.68 -3.49
C VAL A 41 -9.18 -12.52 -2.28
N MET A 42 -8.56 -12.49 -1.10
CA MET A 42 -9.22 -12.32 0.18
C MET A 42 -8.69 -11.08 0.90
N MET A 43 -9.58 -10.35 1.56
CA MET A 43 -9.21 -9.27 2.49
C MET A 43 -9.78 -9.58 3.86
N SER A 44 -9.04 -9.29 4.93
CA SER A 44 -9.46 -9.57 6.30
C SER A 44 -9.50 -8.31 7.16
N PHE A 45 -10.54 -8.22 8.01
CA PHE A 45 -10.67 -7.22 9.06
C PHE A 45 -11.17 -7.89 10.33
N GLY A 46 -10.31 -7.99 11.35
CA GLY A 46 -10.58 -8.78 12.54
C GLY A 46 -10.82 -10.25 12.17
N LYS A 47 -11.99 -10.77 12.56
CA LYS A 47 -12.42 -12.14 12.20
C LYS A 47 -13.19 -12.22 10.87
N LYS A 48 -13.62 -11.06 10.32
CA LYS A 48 -14.35 -11.00 9.04
C LYS A 48 -13.38 -11.21 7.89
N GLN A 49 -13.75 -12.06 6.96
CA GLN A 49 -13.01 -12.31 5.71
C GLN A 49 -13.93 -12.00 4.53
N MET A 50 -13.41 -11.31 3.53
CA MET A 50 -14.15 -10.85 2.37
C MET A 50 -13.47 -11.35 1.10
N ILE A 51 -14.25 -11.87 0.15
CA ILE A 51 -13.78 -12.21 -1.19
C ILE A 51 -13.82 -10.94 -2.02
N ILE A 52 -12.71 -10.59 -2.64
CA ILE A 52 -12.59 -9.44 -3.53
C ILE A 52 -12.80 -9.90 -4.96
N LYS A 53 -13.68 -9.23 -5.70
CA LYS A 53 -14.07 -9.60 -7.07
C LYS A 53 -13.67 -8.55 -8.10
N ASP A 54 -14.12 -7.32 -7.93
CA ASP A 54 -13.99 -6.25 -8.93
C ASP A 54 -12.61 -5.59 -8.82
N ILE A 55 -11.60 -6.26 -9.39
CA ILE A 55 -10.19 -5.86 -9.32
C ILE A 55 -9.78 -5.24 -10.65
N TYR A 56 -9.17 -4.06 -10.58
CA TYR A 56 -8.61 -3.33 -11.70
C TYR A 56 -7.10 -3.23 -11.53
N ILE A 57 -6.35 -3.74 -12.49
CA ILE A 57 -4.88 -3.78 -12.47
C ILE A 57 -4.36 -2.68 -13.39
N HIS A 58 -3.45 -1.85 -12.89
CA HIS A 58 -2.80 -0.84 -13.71
C HIS A 58 -1.94 -1.51 -14.80
N PRO A 59 -2.08 -1.15 -16.09
CA PRO A 59 -1.35 -1.82 -17.17
C PRO A 59 0.18 -1.63 -17.05
N ASN A 60 0.61 -0.44 -16.63
CA ASN A 60 2.01 -0.01 -16.65
C ASN A 60 2.58 0.29 -15.25
N SER A 61 1.94 -0.18 -14.18
CA SER A 61 2.40 0.03 -12.80
C SER A 61 2.18 -1.21 -11.94
N ASP A 62 2.95 -1.33 -10.88
CA ASP A 62 2.75 -2.37 -9.86
C ASP A 62 1.63 -1.99 -8.88
N LEU A 63 0.48 -1.64 -9.41
CA LEU A 63 -0.66 -1.11 -8.69
C LEU A 63 -1.96 -1.81 -9.10
N ALA A 64 -2.85 -1.98 -8.15
CA ALA A 64 -4.22 -2.43 -8.38
C ALA A 64 -5.18 -1.74 -7.43
N ILE A 65 -6.43 -1.55 -7.89
CA ILE A 65 -7.54 -1.08 -7.07
C ILE A 65 -8.70 -2.05 -7.18
N PHE A 66 -9.60 -1.98 -6.20
CA PHE A 66 -10.83 -2.78 -6.20
C PHE A 66 -11.94 -2.09 -5.43
N LYS A 67 -13.18 -2.48 -5.72
CA LYS A 67 -14.36 -2.06 -4.97
C LYS A 67 -14.70 -3.07 -3.89
N ASN A 68 -14.97 -2.57 -2.69
CA ASN A 68 -15.55 -3.36 -1.61
C ASN A 68 -16.41 -2.44 -0.75
N LYS A 69 -17.73 -2.65 -0.83
CA LYS A 69 -18.69 -1.84 -0.08
C LYS A 69 -18.49 -2.02 1.42
N GLU A 70 -18.42 -0.91 2.11
CA GLU A 70 -18.30 -0.87 3.56
C GLU A 70 -19.65 -0.52 4.19
N ASP A 71 -19.94 -1.17 5.32
CA ASP A 71 -21.18 -0.92 6.08
C ASP A 71 -21.09 0.34 6.95
N ILE A 72 -19.91 0.92 7.06
CA ILE A 72 -19.61 2.11 7.85
C ILE A 72 -18.82 3.12 7.00
N ASP A 73 -18.97 4.39 7.33
CA ASP A 73 -18.16 5.45 6.72
C ASP A 73 -16.72 5.40 7.29
N LEU A 74 -15.81 4.80 6.52
CA LEU A 74 -14.40 4.68 6.90
C LEU A 74 -13.66 6.00 6.63
N PRO A 75 -12.75 6.42 7.53
CA PRO A 75 -11.82 7.49 7.19
C PRO A 75 -10.88 7.03 6.07
N TYR A 76 -10.48 7.95 5.18
CA TYR A 76 -9.66 7.65 4.03
C TYR A 76 -8.42 8.53 3.95
N PHE A 77 -7.39 8.07 3.23
CA PHE A 77 -6.20 8.86 2.94
C PHE A 77 -6.46 9.85 1.80
N GLU A 78 -6.22 11.13 2.05
CA GLU A 78 -6.15 12.12 0.98
C GLU A 78 -4.89 11.88 0.13
N ILE A 79 -5.06 11.85 -1.20
CA ILE A 79 -3.95 11.63 -2.11
C ILE A 79 -3.22 12.96 -2.35
N THR A 80 -1.90 12.98 -2.19
CA THR A 80 -1.08 14.19 -2.33
C THR A 80 0.18 13.95 -3.18
N ARG A 81 0.86 15.03 -3.53
CA ARG A 81 2.19 14.99 -4.16
C ARG A 81 3.34 15.23 -3.17
N TYR A 82 3.06 15.21 -1.88
CA TYR A 82 4.05 15.45 -0.84
C TYR A 82 5.06 14.30 -0.75
N LYS A 83 6.36 14.61 -0.56
CA LYS A 83 7.47 13.64 -0.70
C LYS A 83 8.55 13.78 0.37
N GLU A 84 8.25 14.25 1.56
CA GLU A 84 9.24 14.37 2.64
C GLU A 84 9.24 13.14 3.56
N GLU A 85 9.25 13.38 4.87
CA GLU A 85 9.10 12.34 5.87
C GLU A 85 7.75 11.64 5.69
N ALA A 86 7.75 10.32 5.71
CA ALA A 86 6.54 9.53 5.60
C ALA A 86 6.53 8.39 6.62
N PHE A 87 5.34 7.84 6.82
CA PHE A 87 5.12 6.67 7.65
C PHE A 87 4.39 5.63 6.82
N SER A 88 4.60 4.35 7.12
CA SER A 88 3.86 3.28 6.47
C SER A 88 3.37 2.28 7.50
N SER A 89 2.19 1.74 7.28
CA SER A 89 1.55 0.78 8.17
C SER A 89 0.94 -0.35 7.37
N GLY A 90 0.99 -1.56 7.92
CA GLY A 90 0.40 -2.73 7.25
C GLY A 90 0.66 -4.03 7.97
N TYR A 91 0.90 -5.09 7.18
CA TYR A 91 0.98 -6.46 7.69
C TYR A 91 2.23 -7.21 7.19
N PRO A 92 3.45 -6.77 7.57
CA PRO A 92 4.68 -7.49 7.23
C PRO A 92 4.64 -8.92 7.77
N ALA A 93 4.99 -9.88 6.91
CA ALA A 93 4.87 -11.32 7.20
C ALA A 93 3.48 -11.72 7.75
N GLY A 94 2.44 -10.96 7.38
CA GLY A 94 1.07 -11.19 7.82
C GLY A 94 0.71 -10.66 9.21
N ASN A 95 1.63 -10.03 9.91
CA ASN A 95 1.46 -9.44 11.25
C ASN A 95 1.47 -7.91 11.18
N PRO A 96 0.86 -7.21 12.15
CA PRO A 96 0.92 -5.75 12.23
C PRO A 96 2.36 -5.22 12.28
N GLY A 97 2.66 -4.19 11.47
CA GLY A 97 3.96 -3.54 11.48
C GLY A 97 3.92 -2.16 10.85
N ASP A 98 4.83 -1.32 11.30
CA ASP A 98 4.87 0.10 10.97
C ASP A 98 6.30 0.56 10.69
N LEU A 99 6.46 1.54 9.81
CA LEU A 99 7.74 2.13 9.42
C LEU A 99 7.70 3.65 9.56
N ALA A 100 8.84 4.21 9.94
CA ALA A 100 9.15 5.62 9.68
C ALA A 100 10.14 5.69 8.52
N LEU A 101 9.90 6.61 7.59
CA LEU A 101 10.54 6.70 6.30
C LEU A 101 11.06 8.12 6.05
N ASN A 102 12.25 8.24 5.44
CA ASN A 102 12.79 9.52 5.01
C ASN A 102 13.07 9.50 3.51
N TYR A 103 12.55 10.48 2.78
CA TYR A 103 12.66 10.57 1.32
C TYR A 103 14.11 10.76 0.87
N LEU A 104 14.54 9.96 -0.12
CA LEU A 104 15.87 10.02 -0.69
C LEU A 104 15.87 10.47 -2.17
N GLY A 105 14.78 10.30 -2.89
CA GLY A 105 14.70 10.65 -4.30
C GLY A 105 13.88 9.68 -5.14
N HIS A 106 14.16 9.67 -6.43
CA HIS A 106 13.48 8.82 -7.41
C HIS A 106 14.36 7.67 -7.88
N VAL A 107 13.68 6.64 -8.36
CA VAL A 107 14.29 5.43 -8.91
C VAL A 107 13.47 4.95 -10.11
N GLY A 108 14.13 4.34 -11.10
CA GLY A 108 13.42 3.57 -12.12
C GLY A 108 13.02 2.20 -11.53
N LEU A 109 11.75 1.90 -11.52
CA LEU A 109 11.20 0.60 -11.12
C LEU A 109 11.00 -0.26 -12.36
N GLU A 110 11.64 -1.41 -12.40
CA GLU A 110 11.42 -2.41 -13.45
C GLU A 110 10.85 -3.67 -12.83
N ASN A 111 9.67 -4.06 -13.27
CA ASN A 111 9.11 -5.38 -12.98
C ASN A 111 9.10 -6.23 -14.24
N LYS A 112 10.10 -7.11 -14.36
CA LYS A 112 10.29 -7.96 -15.55
C LYS A 112 9.15 -8.96 -15.75
N SER A 113 8.48 -9.39 -14.69
CA SER A 113 7.38 -10.36 -14.78
C SER A 113 6.16 -9.81 -15.50
N TYR A 114 5.99 -8.50 -15.49
CA TYR A 114 4.87 -7.81 -16.13
C TYR A 114 5.31 -6.94 -17.32
N GLY A 115 6.61 -6.86 -17.60
CA GLY A 115 7.14 -5.95 -18.61
C GLY A 115 6.95 -4.48 -18.27
N VAL A 116 6.82 -4.14 -16.99
CA VAL A 116 6.53 -2.79 -16.52
C VAL A 116 7.81 -2.05 -16.16
N PHE A 117 7.90 -0.81 -16.62
CA PHE A 117 8.93 0.13 -16.20
C PHE A 117 8.27 1.46 -15.83
N GLU A 118 8.42 1.89 -14.58
CA GLU A 118 7.82 3.12 -14.07
C GLU A 118 8.81 3.92 -13.20
N ARG A 119 8.47 5.18 -12.94
CA ARG A 119 9.18 5.99 -11.97
C ARG A 119 8.63 5.72 -10.58
N GLY A 120 9.52 5.38 -9.66
CA GLY A 120 9.19 5.18 -8.26
C GLY A 120 9.89 6.16 -7.34
N LEU A 121 9.52 6.11 -6.07
CA LEU A 121 10.13 6.86 -4.98
C LEU A 121 10.98 5.92 -4.13
N VAL A 122 12.11 6.41 -3.63
CA VAL A 122 12.95 5.69 -2.69
C VAL A 122 13.04 6.43 -1.37
N TYR A 123 12.83 5.68 -0.29
CA TYR A 123 12.92 6.15 1.09
C TYR A 123 13.89 5.27 1.87
N SER A 124 14.64 5.88 2.79
CA SER A 124 15.33 5.12 3.83
C SER A 124 14.36 4.76 4.96
N ILE A 125 14.45 3.54 5.47
CA ILE A 125 13.69 3.11 6.65
C ILE A 125 14.49 3.57 7.88
N THR A 126 13.99 4.56 8.58
CA THR A 126 14.65 5.17 9.74
C THR A 126 14.24 4.52 11.05
N ASN A 127 13.04 3.97 11.12
CA ASN A 127 12.54 3.25 12.28
C ASN A 127 11.53 2.16 11.89
N ARG A 128 11.39 1.14 12.75
CA ARG A 128 10.49 -0.01 12.55
C ARG A 128 9.76 -0.36 13.85
N SER A 129 8.51 -0.79 13.71
CA SER A 129 7.75 -1.35 14.82
C SER A 129 7.01 -2.62 14.35
N PRO A 130 7.25 -3.77 14.99
CA PRO A 130 8.19 -3.98 16.09
C PRO A 130 9.66 -3.80 15.64
N PHE A 131 10.54 -3.50 16.56
CA PHE A 131 11.98 -3.32 16.27
C PHE A 131 12.62 -4.57 15.66
N SER A 132 12.10 -5.75 15.99
CA SER A 132 12.53 -7.04 15.45
C SER A 132 12.12 -7.29 14.00
N LEU A 133 11.46 -6.33 13.33
CA LEU A 133 11.02 -6.47 11.95
C LEU A 133 12.21 -6.46 10.97
N ASN A 134 12.65 -7.64 10.53
CA ASN A 134 13.81 -7.81 9.65
C ASN A 134 13.49 -7.62 8.17
N SER A 135 12.26 -7.91 7.74
CA SER A 135 11.77 -7.71 6.39
C SER A 135 10.42 -7.03 6.40
N ILE A 136 10.18 -6.21 5.40
CA ILE A 136 8.89 -5.54 5.18
C ILE A 136 8.00 -6.25 4.17
N GLY A 137 8.38 -7.46 3.75
CA GLY A 137 7.54 -8.32 2.91
C GLY A 137 6.16 -8.52 3.53
N GLY A 138 5.09 -8.20 2.75
CA GLY A 138 3.71 -8.14 3.25
C GLY A 138 3.22 -6.71 3.57
N LEU A 139 4.10 -5.72 3.65
CA LEU A 139 3.71 -4.30 3.56
C LEU A 139 3.38 -3.87 2.13
N SER A 140 3.72 -4.68 1.13
CA SER A 140 3.40 -4.44 -0.28
C SER A 140 1.91 -4.11 -0.46
N GLY A 141 1.64 -3.00 -1.15
CA GLY A 141 0.30 -2.44 -1.30
C GLY A 141 -0.12 -1.53 -0.15
N GLY A 142 0.68 -1.41 0.91
CA GLY A 142 0.40 -0.51 2.02
C GLY A 142 0.66 0.96 1.69
N PRO A 143 -0.04 1.88 2.39
CA PRO A 143 0.14 3.31 2.20
C PRO A 143 1.46 3.78 2.80
N ALA A 144 2.15 4.69 2.11
CA ALA A 144 3.07 5.62 2.74
C ALA A 144 2.39 6.98 2.84
N PHE A 145 2.38 7.57 4.01
CA PHE A 145 1.63 8.80 4.30
C PHE A 145 2.46 9.80 5.11
N SER A 146 2.21 11.09 4.88
CA SER A 146 2.86 12.19 5.56
C SER A 146 2.43 12.27 7.04
N LYS A 147 3.04 13.20 7.78
CA LYS A 147 2.63 13.50 9.17
C LYS A 147 1.13 13.85 9.30
N ASP A 148 0.56 14.47 8.28
CA ASP A 148 -0.85 14.87 8.21
C ASP A 148 -1.74 13.80 7.57
N ASN A 149 -1.24 12.57 7.44
CA ASN A 149 -1.90 11.41 6.83
C ASN A 149 -2.35 11.59 5.38
N ARG A 150 -1.62 12.38 4.61
CA ARG A 150 -1.78 12.47 3.18
C ARG A 150 -0.95 11.39 2.50
N LEU A 151 -1.56 10.65 1.60
CA LEU A 151 -0.88 9.58 0.88
C LEU A 151 0.30 10.13 0.06
N SER A 152 1.49 9.62 0.31
CA SER A 152 2.73 9.99 -0.40
C SER A 152 3.10 8.98 -1.49
N GLY A 153 2.61 7.76 -1.41
CA GLY A 153 2.85 6.68 -2.36
C GLY A 153 2.41 5.32 -1.83
N ILE A 154 2.59 4.30 -2.64
CA ILE A 154 2.21 2.93 -2.34
C ILE A 154 3.47 2.06 -2.27
N LEU A 155 3.69 1.38 -1.14
CA LEU A 155 4.87 0.55 -0.94
C LEU A 155 4.77 -0.73 -1.79
N VAL A 156 5.81 -1.01 -2.59
CA VAL A 156 5.82 -2.17 -3.49
C VAL A 156 7.06 -3.05 -3.35
N ALA A 157 8.17 -2.53 -2.83
CA ALA A 157 9.39 -3.31 -2.71
C ALA A 157 10.30 -2.82 -1.58
N GLU A 158 11.28 -3.64 -1.23
CA GLU A 158 12.34 -3.29 -0.30
C GLU A 158 13.73 -3.62 -0.85
N ASN A 159 14.73 -2.90 -0.36
CA ASN A 159 16.11 -3.36 -0.36
C ASN A 159 16.54 -3.55 1.09
N ALA A 160 16.38 -4.75 1.61
CA ALA A 160 16.62 -5.06 3.03
C ALA A 160 18.08 -4.75 3.46
N ARG A 161 19.06 -5.02 2.57
CA ARG A 161 20.49 -4.78 2.86
C ARG A 161 20.82 -3.30 3.08
N ARG A 162 20.07 -2.40 2.45
CA ARG A 162 20.26 -0.94 2.52
C ARG A 162 19.17 -0.25 3.33
N ALA A 163 18.26 -1.00 3.94
CA ALA A 163 17.10 -0.48 4.64
C ALA A 163 16.30 0.55 3.80
N LEU A 164 16.00 0.19 2.53
CA LEU A 164 15.24 1.06 1.64
C LEU A 164 13.85 0.49 1.40
N ALA A 165 12.87 1.38 1.40
CA ALA A 165 11.51 1.15 0.92
C ALA A 165 11.33 1.81 -0.45
N ILE A 166 10.69 1.09 -1.38
CA ILE A 166 10.44 1.55 -2.74
C ILE A 166 8.93 1.66 -2.94
N LEU A 167 8.49 2.80 -3.46
CA LEU A 167 7.09 3.13 -3.61
C LEU A 167 6.75 3.46 -5.07
N VAL A 168 5.53 3.09 -5.46
CA VAL A 168 4.86 3.63 -6.65
C VAL A 168 4.38 5.05 -6.34
N GLU A 169 4.53 5.96 -7.30
CA GLU A 169 4.02 7.33 -7.18
C GLU A 169 2.48 7.38 -7.27
N ASN A 170 1.89 8.35 -6.58
CA ASN A 170 0.44 8.60 -6.64
C ASN A 170 -0.07 8.91 -8.06
N LYS A 171 0.81 9.32 -8.98
CA LYS A 171 0.46 9.53 -10.38
C LYS A 171 -0.21 8.30 -10.99
N SER A 172 0.39 7.12 -10.81
CA SER A 172 -0.18 5.86 -11.31
C SER A 172 -1.53 5.53 -10.65
N LEU A 173 -1.70 5.88 -9.37
CA LEU A 173 -3.00 5.73 -8.71
C LEU A 173 -4.06 6.65 -9.31
N PHE A 174 -3.73 7.91 -9.57
CA PHE A 174 -4.66 8.83 -10.24
C PHE A 174 -5.06 8.34 -11.62
N GLU A 175 -4.08 7.92 -12.43
CA GLU A 175 -4.34 7.37 -13.76
C GLU A 175 -5.33 6.20 -13.70
N LEU A 176 -5.13 5.25 -12.78
CA LEU A 176 -6.00 4.09 -12.65
C LEU A 176 -7.40 4.47 -12.14
N LEU A 177 -7.51 5.43 -11.21
CA LEU A 177 -8.79 5.93 -10.71
C LEU A 177 -9.59 6.66 -11.81
N GLU A 178 -8.91 7.43 -12.66
CA GLU A 178 -9.53 8.10 -13.82
C GLU A 178 -10.02 7.09 -14.85
N GLU A 179 -9.17 6.14 -15.26
CA GLU A 179 -9.51 5.12 -16.25
C GLU A 179 -10.70 4.25 -15.82
N THR A 180 -10.86 4.04 -14.53
CA THR A 180 -11.96 3.23 -13.96
C THR A 180 -13.18 4.04 -13.55
N ASN A 181 -13.19 5.37 -13.77
CA ASN A 181 -14.21 6.30 -13.27
C ASN A 181 -14.44 6.20 -11.74
N MET A 182 -13.38 5.89 -11.02
CA MET A 182 -13.38 5.80 -9.55
C MET A 182 -12.75 7.03 -8.89
N LEU A 183 -12.35 8.03 -9.68
CA LEU A 183 -11.90 9.30 -9.15
C LEU A 183 -13.08 9.99 -8.47
N ALA A 184 -12.93 10.27 -7.18
CA ALA A 184 -13.94 11.03 -6.45
C ALA A 184 -14.06 12.43 -7.06
N THR A 185 -15.16 12.70 -7.74
CA THR A 185 -15.57 14.07 -8.03
C THR A 185 -15.79 14.76 -6.69
N SER A 186 -14.86 15.63 -6.30
CA SER A 186 -14.92 16.56 -5.17
C SER A 186 -15.94 16.17 -4.10
N ILE A 187 -15.62 15.15 -3.31
CA ILE A 187 -16.39 14.93 -2.10
C ILE A 187 -15.73 15.81 -1.03
N GLU A 188 -16.43 16.84 -0.63
CA GLU A 188 -16.30 17.45 0.69
C GLU A 188 -16.70 16.42 1.75
N SER A 189 -16.03 15.26 1.77
CA SER A 189 -16.23 14.33 2.85
C SER A 189 -15.31 14.76 3.98
N ASN A 190 -15.89 15.20 5.06
CA ASN A 190 -15.22 15.54 6.31
C ASN A 190 -14.54 14.32 6.98
N ASN A 191 -14.44 13.18 6.31
CA ASN A 191 -13.99 11.92 6.88
C ASN A 191 -12.59 11.49 6.43
N SER A 192 -11.68 12.43 6.17
CA SER A 192 -10.26 12.10 5.99
C SER A 192 -9.62 11.65 7.30
N VAL A 193 -8.59 10.80 7.21
CA VAL A 193 -7.79 10.41 8.39
C VAL A 193 -7.17 11.65 9.02
N ARG A 194 -7.52 11.93 10.28
CA ARG A 194 -7.09 13.12 11.02
C ARG A 194 -6.21 12.76 12.21
N LEU A 195 -5.07 12.15 11.96
CA LEU A 195 -4.07 11.86 12.97
C LEU A 195 -2.82 12.70 12.68
N ILE A 196 -2.12 13.15 13.68
CA ILE A 196 -0.77 13.71 13.48
C ILE A 196 0.23 12.61 13.78
N THR A 197 0.99 12.20 12.76
CA THR A 197 1.95 11.12 12.87
C THR A 197 3.37 11.65 12.94
N THR A 198 4.13 11.14 13.88
CA THR A 198 5.52 11.51 14.15
C THR A 198 6.35 10.25 14.44
N ASN A 199 7.65 10.37 14.46
CA ASN A 199 8.57 9.29 14.86
C ASN A 199 8.31 8.72 16.27
N LYS A 200 7.59 9.44 17.13
CA LYS A 200 7.26 8.98 18.50
C LYS A 200 5.97 8.17 18.56
N ASN A 201 5.03 8.40 17.64
CA ASN A 201 3.69 7.81 17.69
C ASN A 201 3.29 7.02 16.44
N PHE A 202 4.16 6.86 15.43
CA PHE A 202 3.80 6.19 14.17
C PHE A 202 3.25 4.77 14.38
N SER A 203 3.78 4.03 15.33
CA SER A 203 3.31 2.68 15.66
C SER A 203 1.91 2.69 16.30
N SER A 204 1.65 3.60 17.23
CA SER A 204 0.31 3.72 17.85
C SER A 204 -0.73 4.22 16.86
N ASN A 205 -0.36 5.13 15.95
CA ASN A 205 -1.22 5.59 14.88
C ASN A 205 -1.49 4.48 13.86
N GLY A 206 -0.48 3.71 13.46
CA GLY A 206 -0.67 2.54 12.60
C GLY A 206 -1.61 1.50 13.22
N LYS A 207 -1.49 1.24 14.52
CA LYS A 207 -2.44 0.40 15.25
C LYS A 207 -3.87 0.95 15.19
N THR A 208 -4.03 2.27 15.32
CA THR A 208 -5.33 2.94 15.23
C THR A 208 -5.93 2.77 13.83
N LEU A 209 -5.16 3.02 12.76
CA LEU A 209 -5.60 2.86 11.36
C LEU A 209 -6.05 1.43 11.06
N ARG A 210 -5.31 0.43 11.52
CA ARG A 210 -5.70 -0.98 11.40
C ARG A 210 -6.96 -1.31 12.21
N LYS A 211 -7.09 -0.77 13.43
CA LYS A 211 -8.28 -0.97 14.28
C LYS A 211 -9.52 -0.34 13.67
N GLN A 212 -9.40 0.83 13.05
CA GLN A 212 -10.48 1.48 12.30
C GLN A 212 -10.84 0.75 11.01
N GLY A 213 -9.98 -0.16 10.54
CA GLY A 213 -10.20 -0.91 9.31
C GLY A 213 -9.83 -0.16 8.04
N VAL A 214 -9.12 0.97 8.14
CA VAL A 214 -8.61 1.75 7.00
C VAL A 214 -7.46 1.03 6.30
N ILE A 215 -6.71 0.24 7.04
CA ILE A 215 -5.61 -0.61 6.55
C ILE A 215 -5.94 -2.04 6.90
N ARG A 216 -5.94 -2.93 5.89
CA ARG A 216 -6.32 -4.33 6.02
C ARG A 216 -5.28 -5.26 5.40
N LYS A 217 -5.27 -6.50 5.89
CA LYS A 217 -4.48 -7.56 5.27
C LYS A 217 -5.23 -8.06 4.03
N ILE A 218 -4.51 -8.20 2.91
CA ILE A 218 -4.98 -8.83 1.69
C ILE A 218 -4.10 -10.03 1.37
N TYR A 219 -4.67 -11.10 0.83
CA TYR A 219 -3.92 -12.32 0.55
C TYR A 219 -4.58 -13.15 -0.54
N CYS A 220 -3.76 -13.95 -1.18
CA CYS A 220 -4.16 -14.88 -2.23
C CYS A 220 -4.38 -16.28 -1.67
N ILE A 221 -5.46 -16.93 -2.07
CA ILE A 221 -5.73 -18.35 -1.82
C ILE A 221 -5.70 -19.11 -3.14
N PHE A 222 -4.96 -20.20 -3.18
CA PHE A 222 -4.85 -21.13 -4.31
C PHE A 222 -5.64 -22.40 -4.04
#